data_e47fd5417526c9099e04a601d45dc221
#
_entry.id   e47fd5417526c9099e04a601d45dc221
#
_cell.length_a   1.000
_cell.length_b   1.000
_cell.length_c   1.000
_cell.angle_alpha   90.00
_cell.angle_beta   90.00
_cell.angle_gamma   90.00
#
_symmetry.space_group_name_H-M   'P 1'
#
loop_
_entity.id
_entity.type
_entity.pdbx_description
1 polymer ?
#
loop_
_entity_poly.entity_id
_entity_poly.type
_entity_poly.pdbx_seq_one_letter_code
_entity_poly.pdbx_strand_id
1 'polypeptide(L)'
;MLNFLFNSNNRKIKKLQKIVKNINSLEEKFVILTDEELKDRFKSINTSNKEEIFAIVKEVIRRTLDISLYDVQLMGGLVLSEGKIAEMKTGEGKTLTAIAPAVYQALRGKVHVITVNDYL
;
A
#
# COMPACT_ATOMS: atom_id res chain seq x y z
N MET A 1 0.98 -1.30 -16.32
CA MET A 1 -0.44 -1.02 -16.12
C MET A 1 -1.09 -2.16 -15.37
N LEU A 2 -1.82 -1.86 -14.33
CA LEU A 2 -2.52 -2.85 -13.54
C LEU A 2 -3.71 -3.39 -14.33
N ASN A 3 -3.68 -4.69 -14.64
CA ASN A 3 -4.86 -5.36 -15.20
C ASN A 3 -5.76 -5.77 -14.05
N PHE A 4 -6.72 -4.93 -13.74
CA PHE A 4 -7.82 -5.40 -12.91
C PHE A 4 -8.67 -6.37 -13.71
N LEU A 5 -9.18 -7.37 -13.01
CA LEU A 5 -10.06 -8.42 -13.50
C LEU A 5 -11.24 -7.90 -14.34
N PHE A 6 -11.41 -6.59 -14.50
CA PHE A 6 -12.70 -6.06 -14.91
C PHE A 6 -12.56 -4.87 -15.83
N ASN A 7 -12.62 -5.13 -17.11
CA ASN A 7 -12.85 -4.10 -18.12
C ASN A 7 -14.14 -3.28 -17.88
N SER A 8 -15.04 -3.77 -17.05
CA SER A 8 -16.33 -3.14 -16.78
C SER A 8 -16.34 -2.17 -15.58
N ASN A 9 -15.20 -1.95 -14.92
CA ASN A 9 -15.17 -1.24 -13.65
C ASN A 9 -14.40 0.07 -13.64
N ASN A 10 -14.64 0.89 -14.65
CA ASN A 10 -14.11 2.26 -14.68
C ASN A 10 -14.42 3.04 -13.39
N ARG A 11 -15.55 2.78 -12.75
CA ARG A 11 -15.92 3.40 -11.46
C ARG A 11 -15.00 2.97 -10.33
N LYS A 12 -14.68 1.66 -10.25
CA LYS A 12 -13.78 1.14 -9.20
C LYS A 12 -12.36 1.65 -9.40
N ILE A 13 -11.89 1.67 -10.64
CA ILE A 13 -10.57 2.22 -10.96
C ILE A 13 -10.49 3.70 -10.59
N LYS A 14 -11.47 4.50 -10.96
CA LYS A 14 -11.52 5.92 -10.60
C LYS A 14 -11.55 6.12 -9.09
N LYS A 15 -12.30 5.31 -8.37
CA LYS A 15 -12.34 5.35 -6.90
C LYS A 15 -10.98 5.04 -6.30
N LEU A 16 -10.29 4.00 -6.80
CA LEU A 16 -8.95 3.65 -6.36
C LEU A 16 -7.94 4.75 -6.68
N GLN A 17 -8.00 5.34 -7.85
CA GLN A 17 -7.15 6.46 -8.23
C GLN A 17 -7.33 7.66 -7.30
N LYS A 18 -8.56 7.94 -6.90
CA LYS A 18 -8.84 9.00 -5.92
C LYS A 18 -8.22 8.69 -4.56
N ILE A 19 -8.34 7.46 -4.10
CA ILE A 19 -7.72 7.02 -2.83
C ILE A 19 -6.21 7.12 -2.92
N VAL A 20 -5.60 6.69 -4.02
CA VAL A 20 -4.15 6.80 -4.25
C VAL A 20 -3.70 8.27 -4.22
N LYS A 21 -4.45 9.16 -4.82
CA LYS A 21 -4.18 10.59 -4.78
C LYS A 21 -4.18 11.12 -3.33
N ASN A 22 -5.12 10.68 -2.51
CA ASN A 22 -5.17 11.02 -1.10
C ASN A 22 -3.95 10.47 -0.34
N ILE A 23 -3.55 9.23 -0.61
CA ILE A 23 -2.36 8.61 -0.02
C ILE A 23 -1.11 9.43 -0.36
N ASN A 24 -0.93 9.82 -1.62
CA ASN A 24 0.20 10.62 -2.04
C ASN A 24 0.22 12.01 -1.36
N SER A 25 -0.93 12.63 -1.20
CA SER A 25 -1.05 13.91 -0.48
C SER A 25 -0.70 13.76 1.01
N LEU A 26 -1.09 12.67 1.63
CA LEU A 26 -0.74 12.39 3.03
C LEU A 26 0.75 12.11 3.18
N GLU A 27 1.35 11.38 2.24
CA GLU A 27 2.78 11.10 2.28
C GLU A 27 3.62 12.38 2.34
N GLU A 28 3.24 13.42 1.61
CA GLU A 28 3.94 14.70 1.64
C GLU A 28 4.09 15.27 3.06
N LYS A 29 3.13 15.00 3.93
CA LYS A 29 3.17 15.42 5.34
C LYS A 29 4.14 14.58 6.17
N PHE A 30 4.37 13.33 5.77
CA PHE A 30 5.25 12.41 6.50
C PHE A 30 6.71 12.53 6.10
N VAL A 31 6.99 13.00 4.90
CA VAL A 31 8.36 13.18 4.39
C VAL A 31 9.19 14.10 5.28
N ILE A 32 8.57 15.11 5.89
CA ILE A 32 9.25 16.08 6.75
C ILE A 32 9.47 15.59 8.19
N LEU A 33 8.86 14.47 8.57
CA LEU A 33 8.97 13.94 9.92
C LEU A 33 10.31 13.19 10.10
N THR A 34 10.86 13.25 11.31
CA THR A 34 11.96 12.36 11.69
C THR A 34 11.48 10.93 11.81
N ASP A 35 12.39 9.97 11.86
CA ASP A 35 12.04 8.55 12.03
C ASP A 35 11.28 8.32 13.35
N GLU A 36 11.67 9.00 14.44
CA GLU A 36 10.99 8.89 15.72
C GLU A 36 9.56 9.48 15.66
N GLU A 37 9.43 10.64 15.05
CA GLU A 37 8.10 11.26 14.85
C GLU A 37 7.20 10.38 14.00
N LEU A 38 7.74 9.76 12.96
CA LEU A 38 6.98 8.85 12.10
C LEU A 38 6.53 7.59 12.85
N LYS A 39 7.42 7.02 13.70
CA LYS A 39 7.08 5.90 14.57
C LYS A 39 5.98 6.28 15.56
N ASP A 40 6.09 7.44 16.19
CA ASP A 40 5.10 7.92 17.15
C ASP A 40 3.75 8.16 16.46
N ARG A 41 3.77 8.70 15.26
CA ARG A 41 2.57 8.87 14.45
C ARG A 41 1.92 7.53 14.15
N PHE A 42 2.69 6.52 13.78
CA PHE A 42 2.18 5.18 13.51
C PHE A 42 1.58 4.52 14.75
N LYS A 43 2.21 4.68 15.92
CA LYS A 43 1.69 4.14 17.18
C LYS A 43 0.34 4.74 17.57
N SER A 44 0.09 5.99 17.23
CA SER A 44 -1.15 6.70 17.54
C SER A 44 -2.20 6.63 16.42
N ILE A 45 -1.91 5.88 15.36
CA ILE A 45 -2.77 5.88 14.17
C ILE A 45 -4.12 5.22 14.46
N ASN A 46 -5.18 5.76 13.85
CA ASN A 46 -6.46 5.08 13.80
C ASN A 46 -6.32 3.89 12.83
N THR A 47 -6.46 2.67 13.36
CA THR A 47 -6.30 1.43 12.59
C THR A 47 -7.31 1.27 11.45
N SER A 48 -8.37 2.05 11.46
CA SER A 48 -9.35 2.10 10.36
C SER A 48 -8.96 3.06 9.24
N ASN A 49 -7.95 3.91 9.46
CA ASN A 49 -7.51 4.88 8.45
C ASN A 49 -6.52 4.24 7.48
N LYS A 50 -7.06 3.53 6.50
CA LYS A 50 -6.27 2.81 5.50
C LYS A 50 -5.35 3.74 4.70
N GLU A 51 -5.84 4.90 4.29
CA GLU A 51 -5.07 5.85 3.49
C GLU A 51 -3.82 6.34 4.23
N GLU A 52 -3.96 6.67 5.51
CA GLU A 52 -2.84 7.10 6.34
C GLU A 52 -1.83 5.98 6.58
N ILE A 53 -2.31 4.77 6.85
CA ILE A 53 -1.45 3.59 7.01
C ILE A 53 -0.64 3.34 5.74
N PHE A 54 -1.27 3.37 4.59
CA PHE A 54 -0.59 3.19 3.30
C PHE A 54 0.43 4.29 3.03
N ALA A 55 0.11 5.54 3.37
CA ALA A 55 1.02 6.66 3.20
C ALA A 55 2.26 6.52 4.09
N ILE A 56 2.10 6.12 5.34
CA ILE A 56 3.24 5.88 6.25
C ILE A 56 4.09 4.71 5.74
N VAL A 57 3.47 3.62 5.33
CA VAL A 57 4.20 2.46 4.78
C VAL A 57 4.99 2.85 3.53
N LYS A 58 4.40 3.62 2.64
CA LYS A 58 5.07 4.14 1.45
C LYS A 58 6.32 4.93 1.81
N GLU A 59 6.23 5.84 2.79
CA GLU A 59 7.37 6.63 3.26
C GLU A 59 8.43 5.76 3.93
N VAL A 60 8.03 4.78 4.73
CA VAL A 60 8.98 3.84 5.35
C VAL A 60 9.74 3.03 4.30
N ILE A 61 9.05 2.54 3.27
CA ILE A 61 9.68 1.83 2.15
C ILE A 61 10.70 2.74 1.45
N ARG A 62 10.33 3.98 1.20
CA ARG A 62 11.23 4.95 0.57
C ARG A 62 12.51 5.15 1.39
N ARG A 63 12.39 5.28 2.71
CA ARG A 63 13.55 5.49 3.60
C ARG A 63 14.43 4.26 3.75
N THR A 64 13.82 3.08 3.80
CA THR A 64 14.55 1.84 4.09
C THR A 64 15.12 1.17 2.86
N LEU A 65 14.44 1.25 1.73
CA LEU A 65 14.83 0.58 0.49
C LEU A 65 15.25 1.52 -0.62
N ASP A 66 15.11 2.82 -0.40
CA ASP A 66 15.32 3.86 -1.43
C ASP A 66 14.46 3.62 -2.69
N ILE A 67 13.25 3.14 -2.47
CA ILE A 67 12.28 2.84 -3.53
C ILE A 67 10.99 3.60 -3.24
N SER A 68 10.50 4.33 -4.24
CA SER A 68 9.19 4.96 -4.16
C SER A 68 8.15 4.06 -4.83
N LEU A 69 7.08 3.73 -4.10
CA LEU A 69 5.99 2.94 -4.66
C LEU A 69 5.26 3.72 -5.75
N TYR A 70 4.99 3.05 -6.84
CA TYR A 70 4.16 3.60 -7.93
C TYR A 70 2.67 3.53 -7.59
N ASP A 71 1.89 4.37 -8.24
CA ASP A 71 0.44 4.38 -8.05
C ASP A 71 -0.20 3.02 -8.32
N VAL A 72 0.27 2.31 -9.34
CA VAL A 72 -0.23 0.97 -9.67
C VAL A 72 0.00 -0.04 -8.54
N GLN A 73 1.11 0.08 -7.81
CA GLN A 73 1.41 -0.77 -6.65
C GLN A 73 0.50 -0.44 -5.47
N LEU A 74 0.23 0.83 -5.24
CA LEU A 74 -0.74 1.27 -4.22
C LEU A 74 -2.15 0.78 -4.55
N MET A 75 -2.56 0.88 -5.82
CA MET A 75 -3.86 0.36 -6.27
C MET A 75 -3.97 -1.14 -6.04
N GLY A 76 -2.94 -1.90 -6.39
CA GLY A 76 -2.89 -3.34 -6.15
C GLY A 76 -2.98 -3.68 -4.66
N GLY A 77 -2.27 -2.94 -3.83
CA GLY A 77 -2.33 -3.08 -2.37
C GLY A 77 -3.71 -2.80 -1.80
N LEU A 78 -4.39 -1.77 -2.29
CA LEU A 78 -5.76 -1.45 -1.89
C LEU A 78 -6.73 -2.58 -2.24
N VAL A 79 -6.61 -3.15 -3.43
CA VAL A 79 -7.43 -4.30 -3.85
C VAL A 79 -7.19 -5.51 -2.95
N LEU A 80 -5.92 -5.82 -2.64
CA LEU A 80 -5.57 -6.91 -1.72
C LEU A 80 -6.13 -6.68 -0.32
N SER A 81 -6.10 -5.44 0.16
CA SER A 81 -6.62 -5.11 1.49
C SER A 81 -8.13 -5.31 1.63
N GLU A 82 -8.85 -5.38 0.52
CA GLU A 82 -10.28 -5.67 0.46
C GLU A 82 -10.59 -7.17 0.36
N GLY A 83 -9.60 -8.04 0.42
CA GLY A 83 -9.76 -9.48 0.28
C GLY A 83 -9.99 -9.93 -1.16
N LYS A 84 -9.56 -9.14 -2.12
CA LYS A 84 -9.70 -9.41 -3.56
C LYS A 84 -8.36 -9.82 -4.16
N ILE A 85 -8.40 -10.31 -5.39
CA ILE A 85 -7.22 -10.66 -6.16
C ILE A 85 -6.79 -9.46 -7.00
N ALA A 86 -5.52 -9.09 -6.89
CA ALA A 86 -4.89 -8.09 -7.75
C ALA A 86 -3.99 -8.80 -8.75
N GLU A 87 -4.27 -8.64 -10.03
CA GLU A 87 -3.44 -9.15 -11.10
C GLU A 87 -2.55 -8.02 -11.63
N MET A 88 -1.24 -8.24 -11.60
CA MET A 88 -0.25 -7.28 -12.07
C MET A 88 0.67 -7.93 -13.08
N LYS A 89 1.09 -7.16 -14.09
CA LYS A 89 2.04 -7.61 -15.09
C LYS A 89 3.41 -7.88 -14.46
N THR A 90 4.16 -8.80 -15.05
CA THR A 90 5.56 -9.03 -14.71
C THR A 90 6.34 -7.72 -14.77
N GLY A 91 7.15 -7.44 -13.74
CA GLY A 91 7.94 -6.21 -13.65
C GLY A 91 7.24 -5.02 -13.00
N GLU A 92 5.99 -5.13 -12.58
CA GLU A 92 5.27 -4.06 -11.86
C GLU A 92 5.52 -4.04 -10.35
N GLY A 93 6.39 -4.93 -9.81
CA GLY A 93 6.79 -4.92 -8.40
C GLY A 93 5.74 -5.51 -7.46
N LYS A 94 5.30 -6.73 -7.74
CA LYS A 94 4.28 -7.44 -6.93
C LYS A 94 4.65 -7.61 -5.46
N THR A 95 5.94 -7.86 -5.17
CA THR A 95 6.42 -8.06 -3.80
C THR A 95 6.20 -6.81 -2.95
N LEU A 96 6.54 -5.64 -3.47
CA LEU A 96 6.34 -4.38 -2.77
C LEU A 96 4.87 -4.02 -2.60
N THR A 97 4.04 -4.43 -3.55
CA THR A 97 2.59 -4.22 -3.50
C THR A 97 1.94 -4.89 -2.29
N ALA A 98 2.49 -6.01 -1.82
CA ALA A 98 1.93 -6.78 -0.71
C ALA A 98 2.23 -6.17 0.68
N ILE A 99 3.19 -5.26 0.80
CA ILE A 99 3.66 -4.76 2.10
C ILE A 99 2.57 -3.94 2.80
N ALA A 100 2.03 -2.92 2.15
CA ALA A 100 1.04 -2.05 2.77
C ALA A 100 -0.24 -2.78 3.20
N PRO A 101 -0.85 -3.64 2.37
CA PRO A 101 -2.00 -4.41 2.82
C PRO A 101 -1.67 -5.38 3.95
N ALA A 102 -0.47 -5.97 3.98
CA ALA A 102 -0.04 -6.83 5.07
C ALA A 102 0.05 -6.05 6.39
N VAL A 103 0.65 -4.86 6.39
CA VAL A 103 0.71 -3.98 7.57
C VAL A 103 -0.70 -3.58 8.01
N TYR A 104 -1.55 -3.18 7.09
CA TYR A 104 -2.94 -2.80 7.38
C TYR A 104 -3.70 -3.93 8.08
N GLN A 105 -3.58 -5.15 7.60
CA GLN A 105 -4.24 -6.31 8.20
C GLN A 105 -3.58 -6.73 9.53
N ALA A 106 -2.26 -6.58 9.65
CA ALA A 106 -1.53 -6.91 10.89
C ALA A 106 -1.99 -6.08 12.09
N LEU A 107 -2.50 -4.89 11.88
CA LEU A 107 -3.09 -4.06 12.94
C LEU A 107 -4.44 -4.62 13.45
N ARG A 108 -5.03 -5.57 12.75
CA ARG A 108 -6.31 -6.22 13.09
C ARG A 108 -6.15 -7.64 13.60
N GLY A 109 -5.06 -8.29 13.30
CA GLY A 109 -4.86 -9.68 13.66
C GLY A 109 -3.62 -10.27 13.01
N LYS A 110 -3.53 -11.60 13.01
CA LYS A 110 -2.39 -12.29 12.40
C LYS A 110 -2.49 -12.27 10.88
N VAL A 111 -1.35 -12.05 10.24
CA VAL A 111 -1.22 -12.09 8.79
C VAL A 111 -0.22 -13.18 8.41
N HIS A 112 -0.59 -13.98 7.42
CA HIS A 112 0.28 -14.98 6.83
C HIS A 112 0.61 -14.55 5.40
N VAL A 113 1.90 -14.40 5.11
CA VAL A 113 2.39 -14.12 3.76
C VAL A 113 2.94 -15.41 3.19
N ILE A 114 2.29 -15.92 2.15
CA ILE A 114 2.65 -17.19 1.52
C ILE A 114 3.21 -16.92 0.14
N THR A 115 4.42 -17.38 -0.11
CA THR A 115 5.08 -17.24 -1.39
C THR A 115 5.47 -18.61 -1.93
N VAL A 116 5.66 -18.71 -3.24
CA VAL A 116 6.13 -19.95 -3.88
C VAL A 116 7.66 -20.05 -3.92
N ASN A 117 8.35 -18.94 -3.60
CA ASN A 117 9.82 -18.83 -3.65
C ASN A 117 10.36 -18.30 -2.32
N ASP A 118 11.36 -18.96 -1.76
CA ASP A 118 11.98 -18.58 -0.48
C ASP A 118 12.74 -17.26 -0.55
N TYR A 119 13.12 -16.82 -1.73
CA TYR A 119 13.85 -15.57 -1.94
C TYR A 119 12.99 -14.36 -2.28
N LEU A 120 11.68 -14.48 -2.18
CA LEU A 120 10.75 -13.36 -2.39
C LEU A 120 10.43 -12.62 -1.10
#